data_d29d487f98f5107e6caa5fb41a6474ce
#
_entry.id   d29d487f98f5107e6caa5fb41a6474ce
#
_cell.length_a   1.000
_cell.length_b   1.000
_cell.length_c   1.000
_cell.angle_alpha   90.00
_cell.angle_beta   90.00
_cell.angle_gamma   90.00
#
_symmetry.space_group_name_H-M   'P 1'
#
loop_
_entity.id
_entity.type
_entity.pdbx_description
1 polymer ?
#
loop_
_entity_poly.entity_id
_entity_poly.type
_entity_poly.pdbx_seq_one_letter_code
_entity_poly.pdbx_strand_id
1 'polypeptide(L)'
;MRTGAHNSPRLARPAPALLRALDGERPDRTPVWFMRQAGRSLPEYRALRRREGAPMLDICLRPEQAAEITLQPVRRHGVDAAILFSDIMVPLRLAGVGVRIEPGVGPVITPPVRDAAQVAELTARRYGEGPDGAAGAGAIGRAVALAVTELGSPTAPDPGGAAGASGTVSASGTAGPSGVPGPGAGGSAEGAGAAPSARSPLGRELSGRELAGLAHSAGRAGWTPLIGFGGAPFTLAAYLVEGRPSRDHLAARTLMHAAPAAWDRLMTWCALLTGDFIATQVEAGASAVQLFDSWAGSLSPADYRARVAPYSALAIERARRAVSPTTGEPAPLIHFGTGTARILAPMHDAGARAVGVDERTDLAEAIEALADSAGGPCPVQGNIDPALLGAGAAPLERAVETCLAAGRAAPAHVVNLGHGVPPGADPAVLTGLVARVHGATAWARTAAEPWEPDA
;
A
#
# COMPACT_ATOMS: atom_id res chain seq x y z
N MET A 1 -25.67 -7.87 -35.81
CA MET A 1 -25.21 -6.87 -34.83
C MET A 1 -23.82 -7.29 -34.36
N ARG A 2 -22.78 -6.58 -34.73
CA ARG A 2 -21.40 -6.89 -34.35
C ARG A 2 -21.13 -6.30 -32.97
N THR A 3 -20.87 -7.15 -31.97
CA THR A 3 -20.39 -6.74 -30.65
C THR A 3 -18.99 -6.15 -30.81
N GLY A 4 -18.86 -4.84 -30.58
CA GLY A 4 -17.58 -4.16 -30.57
C GLY A 4 -16.73 -4.69 -29.42
N ALA A 5 -15.62 -5.34 -29.73
CA ALA A 5 -14.57 -5.63 -28.78
C ALA A 5 -14.03 -4.29 -28.26
N HIS A 6 -14.19 -4.03 -26.96
CA HIS A 6 -13.48 -2.93 -26.30
C HIS A 6 -11.98 -3.24 -26.41
N ASN A 7 -11.32 -2.50 -27.27
CA ASN A 7 -9.88 -2.53 -27.44
C ASN A 7 -9.27 -1.73 -26.25
N SER A 8 -9.13 -2.39 -25.09
CA SER A 8 -8.34 -1.81 -23.98
C SER A 8 -6.92 -1.57 -24.50
N PRO A 9 -6.34 -0.37 -24.35
CA PRO A 9 -4.98 -0.12 -24.78
C PRO A 9 -4.06 -1.10 -24.05
N ARG A 10 -3.37 -1.96 -24.80
CA ARG A 10 -2.36 -2.86 -24.24
C ARG A 10 -1.34 -2.00 -23.51
N LEU A 11 -1.21 -2.22 -22.20
CA LEU A 11 -0.19 -1.58 -21.39
C LEU A 11 1.17 -1.79 -22.07
N ALA A 12 1.94 -0.73 -22.29
CA ALA A 12 3.24 -0.80 -22.95
C ALA A 12 4.25 -1.64 -22.15
N ARG A 13 3.99 -1.88 -20.87
CA ARG A 13 4.81 -2.67 -19.94
C ARG A 13 3.95 -3.72 -19.23
N PRO A 14 4.52 -4.89 -18.87
CA PRO A 14 3.80 -5.90 -18.11
C PRO A 14 3.36 -5.33 -16.74
N ALA A 15 2.23 -5.81 -16.23
CA ALA A 15 1.76 -5.42 -14.91
C ALA A 15 2.75 -5.88 -13.82
N PRO A 16 2.98 -5.07 -12.76
CA PRO A 16 3.82 -5.44 -11.62
C PRO A 16 3.35 -6.72 -10.92
N ALA A 17 4.29 -7.41 -10.27
CA ALA A 17 4.02 -8.68 -9.58
C ALA A 17 2.85 -8.59 -8.58
N LEU A 18 2.73 -7.46 -7.84
CA LEU A 18 1.60 -7.25 -6.93
C LEU A 18 0.25 -7.29 -7.67
N LEU A 19 0.10 -6.51 -8.74
CA LEU A 19 -1.18 -6.42 -9.46
C LEU A 19 -1.56 -7.76 -10.10
N ARG A 20 -0.59 -8.46 -10.71
CA ARG A 20 -0.79 -9.81 -11.23
C ARG A 20 -1.23 -10.79 -10.14
N ALA A 21 -0.59 -10.73 -8.95
CA ALA A 21 -0.98 -11.56 -7.83
C ALA A 21 -2.41 -11.24 -7.33
N LEU A 22 -2.79 -9.97 -7.27
CA LEU A 22 -4.16 -9.57 -6.90
C LEU A 22 -5.19 -9.99 -7.94
N ASP A 23 -4.79 -10.18 -9.20
CA ASP A 23 -5.65 -10.74 -10.25
C ASP A 23 -5.70 -12.28 -10.26
N GLY A 24 -5.03 -12.93 -9.32
CA GLY A 24 -4.99 -14.39 -9.19
C GLY A 24 -3.96 -15.07 -10.09
N GLU A 25 -3.10 -14.30 -10.76
CA GLU A 25 -1.98 -14.83 -11.52
C GLU A 25 -0.79 -15.10 -10.58
N ARG A 26 0.01 -16.11 -10.89
CA ARG A 26 1.28 -16.38 -10.22
C ARG A 26 2.40 -15.64 -10.94
N PRO A 27 2.87 -14.50 -10.42
CA PRO A 27 3.96 -13.78 -11.04
C PRO A 27 5.29 -14.54 -10.90
N ASP A 28 6.28 -14.15 -11.71
CA ASP A 28 7.60 -14.78 -11.73
C ASP A 28 8.33 -14.75 -10.36
N ARG A 29 7.99 -13.81 -9.52
CA ARG A 29 8.43 -13.73 -8.12
C ARG A 29 7.25 -13.39 -7.23
N THR A 30 7.21 -13.94 -6.02
CA THR A 30 6.21 -13.59 -5.02
C THR A 30 6.39 -12.14 -4.60
N PRO A 31 5.37 -11.26 -4.77
CA PRO A 31 5.48 -9.88 -4.35
C PRO A 31 5.51 -9.76 -2.83
N VAL A 32 6.27 -8.78 -2.34
CA VAL A 32 6.41 -8.49 -0.91
C VAL A 32 6.33 -6.99 -0.65
N TRP A 33 5.54 -6.62 0.33
CA TRP A 33 5.48 -5.29 0.92
C TRP A 33 5.06 -5.40 2.39
N PHE A 34 5.12 -4.33 3.18
CA PHE A 34 4.80 -4.42 4.60
C PHE A 34 3.82 -3.32 5.04
N MET A 35 2.78 -3.71 5.75
CA MET A 35 1.90 -2.76 6.43
C MET A 35 2.72 -1.89 7.38
N ARG A 36 2.49 -0.56 7.35
CA ARG A 36 3.25 0.44 8.11
C ARG A 36 4.75 0.49 7.77
N GLN A 37 5.16 0.03 6.59
CA GLN A 37 6.53 0.19 6.09
C GLN A 37 6.91 1.68 5.96
N ALA A 38 5.97 2.52 5.52
CA ALA A 38 6.14 3.97 5.49
C ALA A 38 6.05 4.52 6.92
N GLY A 39 7.17 4.97 7.47
CA GLY A 39 7.19 5.60 8.80
C GLY A 39 8.12 4.95 9.82
N ARG A 40 7.62 4.71 10.97
CA ARG A 40 8.19 4.44 12.32
C ARG A 40 9.61 3.87 12.42
N SER A 41 9.97 2.81 11.71
CA SER A 41 11.26 2.14 11.82
C SER A 41 12.37 2.85 11.03
N LEU A 42 12.01 3.67 10.03
CA LEU A 42 12.96 4.29 9.13
C LEU A 42 13.69 5.49 9.75
N PRO A 43 15.03 5.54 9.71
CA PRO A 43 15.80 6.68 10.23
C PRO A 43 15.50 7.98 9.48
N GLU A 44 15.29 7.94 8.15
CA GLU A 44 14.89 9.08 7.34
C GLU A 44 13.52 9.63 7.72
N TYR A 45 12.55 8.78 8.03
CA TYR A 45 11.27 9.21 8.59
C TYR A 45 11.44 9.92 9.92
N ARG A 46 12.23 9.33 10.84
CA ARG A 46 12.50 9.96 12.16
C ARG A 46 13.19 11.30 12.00
N ALA A 47 14.13 11.45 11.05
CA ALA A 47 14.79 12.72 10.76
C ALA A 47 13.80 13.76 10.23
N LEU A 48 12.93 13.39 9.29
CA LEU A 48 11.86 14.24 8.77
C LEU A 48 10.92 14.68 9.90
N ARG A 49 10.48 13.75 10.74
CA ARG A 49 9.59 14.05 11.88
C ARG A 49 10.19 15.03 12.88
N ARG A 50 11.50 14.89 13.21
CA ARG A 50 12.19 15.84 14.09
C ARG A 50 12.28 17.23 13.49
N ARG A 51 12.52 17.33 12.17
CA ARG A 51 12.60 18.62 11.47
C ARG A 51 11.27 19.33 11.42
N GLU A 52 10.19 18.59 11.12
CA GLU A 52 8.86 19.16 10.89
C GLU A 52 8.12 19.51 12.19
N GLY A 53 8.31 18.75 13.27
CA GLY A 53 7.69 18.97 14.58
C GLY A 53 6.15 18.94 14.61
N ALA A 54 5.50 18.72 13.47
CA ALA A 54 4.05 18.80 13.33
C ALA A 54 3.34 17.52 13.80
N PRO A 55 2.06 17.59 14.22
CA PRO A 55 1.23 16.41 14.48
C PRO A 55 1.17 15.46 13.26
N MET A 56 1.01 14.15 13.52
CA MET A 56 1.05 13.15 12.46
C MET A 56 -0.05 13.37 11.40
N LEU A 57 -1.28 13.67 11.81
CA LEU A 57 -2.38 13.92 10.89
C LEU A 57 -2.14 15.17 10.02
N ASP A 58 -1.42 16.17 10.52
CA ASP A 58 -1.05 17.35 9.73
C ASP A 58 -0.03 17.01 8.65
N ILE A 59 0.91 16.09 8.95
CA ILE A 59 1.88 15.62 7.95
C ILE A 59 1.19 14.80 6.85
N CYS A 60 0.16 14.01 7.19
CA CYS A 60 -0.65 13.30 6.19
C CYS A 60 -1.32 14.26 5.17
N LEU A 61 -1.57 15.50 5.58
CA LEU A 61 -2.18 16.55 4.72
C LEU A 61 -1.15 17.49 4.08
N ARG A 62 0.15 17.17 4.15
CA ARG A 62 1.23 17.87 3.45
C ARG A 62 1.73 17.01 2.31
N PRO A 63 1.37 17.30 1.05
CA PRO A 63 1.57 16.40 -0.09
C PRO A 63 3.01 15.95 -0.27
N GLU A 64 3.97 16.88 -0.18
CA GLU A 64 5.39 16.61 -0.42
C GLU A 64 5.97 15.71 0.68
N GLN A 65 5.60 15.95 1.95
CA GLN A 65 6.06 15.12 3.07
C GLN A 65 5.42 13.74 3.04
N ALA A 66 4.12 13.65 2.77
CA ALA A 66 3.42 12.38 2.67
C ALA A 66 3.96 11.53 1.49
N ALA A 67 4.20 12.13 0.34
CA ALA A 67 4.83 11.46 -0.80
C ALA A 67 6.26 11.00 -0.49
N GLU A 68 7.10 11.87 0.12
CA GLU A 68 8.46 11.51 0.51
C GLU A 68 8.48 10.31 1.46
N ILE A 69 7.63 10.31 2.51
CA ILE A 69 7.56 9.20 3.46
C ILE A 69 7.05 7.92 2.78
N THR A 70 6.11 8.03 1.85
CA THR A 70 5.59 6.91 1.05
C THR A 70 6.69 6.22 0.26
N LEU A 71 7.63 6.99 -0.30
CA LEU A 71 8.70 6.52 -1.18
C LEU A 71 9.91 5.92 -0.42
N GLN A 72 10.14 6.34 0.82
CA GLN A 72 11.31 5.91 1.62
C GLN A 72 11.49 4.38 1.69
N PRO A 73 10.47 3.56 2.02
CA PRO A 73 10.62 2.12 2.10
C PRO A 73 10.87 1.46 0.73
N VAL A 74 10.32 2.00 -0.35
CA VAL A 74 10.57 1.51 -1.71
C VAL A 74 12.04 1.68 -2.06
N ARG A 75 12.58 2.87 -1.84
CA ARG A 75 14.00 3.19 -2.10
C ARG A 75 14.96 2.40 -1.21
N ARG A 76 14.57 2.14 0.05
CA ARG A 76 15.42 1.45 1.02
C ARG A 76 15.38 -0.06 0.88
N HIS A 77 14.19 -0.64 0.79
CA HIS A 77 14.00 -2.08 0.91
C HIS A 77 13.79 -2.78 -0.43
N GLY A 78 13.43 -2.04 -1.49
CA GLY A 78 13.09 -2.63 -2.78
C GLY A 78 11.81 -3.47 -2.75
N VAL A 79 10.82 -3.07 -1.94
CA VAL A 79 9.50 -3.72 -1.86
C VAL A 79 8.72 -3.58 -3.18
N ASP A 80 7.80 -4.51 -3.43
CA ASP A 80 7.03 -4.58 -4.68
C ASP A 80 5.81 -3.66 -4.73
N ALA A 81 5.56 -2.91 -3.66
CA ALA A 81 4.55 -1.84 -3.63
C ALA A 81 4.91 -0.73 -2.65
N ALA A 82 4.53 0.50 -2.98
CA ALA A 82 4.41 1.58 -2.02
C ALA A 82 3.05 1.52 -1.34
N ILE A 83 2.94 1.96 -0.08
CA ILE A 83 1.66 2.28 0.55
C ILE A 83 1.66 3.74 0.95
N LEU A 84 0.56 4.44 0.66
CA LEU A 84 0.44 5.86 0.98
C LEU A 84 0.71 6.11 2.47
N PHE A 85 1.53 7.09 2.80
CA PHE A 85 1.65 7.57 4.16
C PHE A 85 0.43 8.43 4.51
N SER A 86 -0.51 7.83 5.22
CA SER A 86 -1.75 8.44 5.70
C SER A 86 -2.19 7.76 7.01
N ASP A 87 -3.39 8.06 7.47
CA ASP A 87 -4.01 7.41 8.63
C ASP A 87 -5.49 7.15 8.36
N ILE A 88 -6.04 6.05 8.90
CA ILE A 88 -7.47 5.71 8.78
C ILE A 88 -8.38 6.76 9.42
N MET A 89 -7.84 7.64 10.25
CA MET A 89 -8.57 8.75 10.87
C MET A 89 -8.67 9.99 9.98
N VAL A 90 -7.87 10.08 8.91
CA VAL A 90 -7.88 11.25 8.01
C VAL A 90 -9.28 11.53 7.46
N PRO A 91 -10.05 10.57 6.92
CA PRO A 91 -11.39 10.85 6.41
C PRO A 91 -12.35 11.37 7.48
N LEU A 92 -12.24 10.94 8.74
CA LEU A 92 -13.01 11.49 9.84
C LEU A 92 -12.68 12.97 10.07
N ARG A 93 -11.39 13.33 10.10
CA ARG A 93 -10.94 14.71 10.21
C ARG A 93 -11.46 15.57 9.04
N LEU A 94 -11.41 15.06 7.81
CA LEU A 94 -11.91 15.76 6.62
C LEU A 94 -13.44 15.96 6.64
N ALA A 95 -14.17 15.12 7.38
CA ALA A 95 -15.59 15.30 7.67
C ALA A 95 -15.85 16.20 8.91
N GLY A 96 -14.83 16.82 9.49
CA GLY A 96 -14.96 17.72 10.64
C GLY A 96 -15.14 17.02 11.99
N VAL A 97 -14.74 15.75 12.10
CA VAL A 97 -14.71 15.05 13.39
C VAL A 97 -13.45 15.46 14.16
N GLY A 98 -13.61 15.77 15.43
CA GLY A 98 -12.48 16.10 16.32
C GLY A 98 -11.63 14.87 16.61
N VAL A 99 -10.51 14.72 15.89
CA VAL A 99 -9.58 13.60 16.02
C VAL A 99 -8.18 14.11 16.36
N ARG A 100 -7.54 13.48 17.34
CA ARG A 100 -6.12 13.70 17.65
C ARG A 100 -5.41 12.37 17.88
N ILE A 101 -4.10 12.33 17.64
CA ILE A 101 -3.27 11.16 17.94
C ILE A 101 -2.50 11.45 19.23
N GLU A 102 -2.81 10.73 20.30
CA GLU A 102 -2.13 10.86 21.58
C GLU A 102 -0.95 9.87 21.67
N PRO A 103 0.26 10.35 22.07
CA PRO A 103 1.41 9.46 22.28
C PRO A 103 1.09 8.35 23.28
N GLY A 104 1.44 7.11 22.94
CA GLY A 104 1.20 5.93 23.79
C GLY A 104 -0.26 5.44 23.85
N VAL A 105 -1.23 6.21 23.37
CA VAL A 105 -2.65 5.86 23.35
C VAL A 105 -3.10 5.52 21.93
N GLY A 106 -2.82 6.39 20.97
CA GLY A 106 -3.31 6.28 19.59
C GLY A 106 -4.40 7.31 19.27
N PRO A 107 -5.29 7.03 18.30
CA PRO A 107 -6.38 7.94 17.94
C PRO A 107 -7.36 8.16 19.10
N VAL A 108 -7.70 9.43 19.35
CA VAL A 108 -8.72 9.85 20.33
C VAL A 108 -9.73 10.74 19.64
N ILE A 109 -11.02 10.43 19.80
CA ILE A 109 -12.15 11.17 19.25
C ILE A 109 -12.91 11.82 20.39
N THR A 110 -13.17 13.11 20.27
CA THR A 110 -13.84 13.90 21.31
C THR A 110 -14.84 14.87 20.68
N PRO A 111 -16.12 14.84 21.09
CA PRO A 111 -16.74 13.85 21.97
C PRO A 111 -16.98 12.50 21.25
N PRO A 112 -17.01 11.36 21.97
CA PRO A 112 -17.44 10.10 21.43
C PRO A 112 -18.96 10.08 21.18
N VAL A 113 -19.41 9.24 20.24
CA VAL A 113 -20.82 9.09 19.87
C VAL A 113 -21.42 7.94 20.68
N ARG A 114 -22.48 8.21 21.48
CA ARG A 114 -23.03 7.24 22.45
C ARG A 114 -24.50 6.87 22.22
N ASP A 115 -25.24 7.69 21.50
CA ASP A 115 -26.66 7.53 21.33
C ASP A 115 -27.14 7.90 19.91
N ALA A 116 -28.44 7.64 19.65
CA ALA A 116 -29.02 7.85 18.34
C ALA A 116 -29.07 9.34 17.90
N ALA A 117 -29.17 10.28 18.85
CA ALA A 117 -29.17 11.69 18.53
C ALA A 117 -27.78 12.17 18.08
N GLN A 118 -26.75 11.75 18.80
CA GLN A 118 -25.36 12.04 18.44
C GLN A 118 -24.97 11.37 17.10
N VAL A 119 -25.47 10.16 16.83
CA VAL A 119 -25.31 9.52 15.52
C VAL A 119 -25.95 10.37 14.43
N ALA A 120 -27.18 10.87 14.65
CA ALA A 120 -27.89 11.67 13.65
C ALA A 120 -27.14 12.99 13.36
N GLU A 121 -26.61 13.65 14.38
CA GLU A 121 -25.77 14.86 14.25
C GLU A 121 -24.47 14.57 13.47
N LEU A 122 -23.76 13.50 13.86
CA LEU A 122 -22.50 13.12 13.21
C LEU A 122 -22.73 12.81 11.72
N THR A 123 -23.75 12.01 11.41
CA THR A 123 -24.00 11.52 10.04
C THR A 123 -24.60 12.56 9.10
N ALA A 124 -24.91 13.76 9.58
CA ALA A 124 -25.22 14.92 8.75
C ALA A 124 -23.96 15.51 8.06
N ARG A 125 -22.77 15.23 8.58
CA ARG A 125 -21.49 15.69 8.02
C ARG A 125 -21.10 14.86 6.80
N ARG A 126 -20.32 15.43 5.89
CA ARG A 126 -19.86 14.75 4.68
C ARG A 126 -18.35 14.80 4.54
N TYR A 127 -17.81 13.85 3.78
CA TYR A 127 -16.41 13.85 3.37
C TYR A 127 -16.08 15.14 2.61
N GLY A 128 -15.01 15.79 3.00
CA GLY A 128 -14.56 17.03 2.34
C GLY A 128 -15.27 18.30 2.79
N GLU A 129 -16.23 18.25 3.73
CA GLU A 129 -16.97 19.43 4.25
C GLU A 129 -16.45 19.95 5.60
N GLY A 130 -15.49 19.25 6.24
CA GLY A 130 -14.87 19.71 7.48
C GLY A 130 -13.92 20.91 7.27
N PRO A 131 -13.36 21.49 8.35
CA PRO A 131 -12.44 22.63 8.27
C PRO A 131 -11.24 22.40 7.37
N ASP A 132 -10.70 21.18 7.33
CA ASP A 132 -9.64 20.75 6.41
C ASP A 132 -10.19 20.16 5.10
N GLY A 133 -11.47 20.07 4.93
CA GLY A 133 -12.27 19.32 3.98
C GLY A 133 -11.71 19.20 2.56
N ALA A 134 -12.19 20.05 1.63
CA ALA A 134 -11.80 19.95 0.21
C ALA A 134 -10.30 20.16 -0.01
N ALA A 135 -9.67 21.06 0.76
CA ALA A 135 -8.23 21.31 0.69
C ALA A 135 -7.44 20.06 1.13
N GLY A 136 -7.86 19.38 2.18
CA GLY A 136 -7.23 18.15 2.67
C GLY A 136 -7.44 16.98 1.73
N ALA A 137 -8.64 16.80 1.16
CA ALA A 137 -8.89 15.80 0.13
C ALA A 137 -7.98 16.04 -1.09
N GLY A 138 -7.86 17.29 -1.55
CA GLY A 138 -6.92 17.69 -2.59
C GLY A 138 -5.45 17.43 -2.21
N ALA A 139 -5.08 17.60 -0.94
CA ALA A 139 -3.73 17.29 -0.46
C ALA A 139 -3.41 15.79 -0.54
N ILE A 140 -4.36 14.93 -0.16
CA ILE A 140 -4.24 13.47 -0.31
C ILE A 140 -4.03 13.10 -1.79
N GLY A 141 -4.88 13.62 -2.68
CA GLY A 141 -4.72 13.38 -4.13
C GLY A 141 -3.35 13.83 -4.64
N ARG A 142 -2.87 15.02 -4.26
CA ARG A 142 -1.54 15.51 -4.66
C ARG A 142 -0.42 14.62 -4.12
N ALA A 143 -0.50 14.14 -2.87
CA ALA A 143 0.49 13.23 -2.30
C ALA A 143 0.60 11.93 -3.11
N VAL A 144 -0.54 11.36 -3.50
CA VAL A 144 -0.60 10.18 -4.38
C VAL A 144 0.02 10.48 -5.74
N ALA A 145 -0.38 11.56 -6.40
CA ALA A 145 0.12 11.93 -7.73
C ALA A 145 1.65 12.15 -7.73
N LEU A 146 2.20 12.83 -6.71
CA LEU A 146 3.63 13.02 -6.53
C LEU A 146 4.36 11.69 -6.37
N ALA A 147 3.84 10.79 -5.52
CA ALA A 147 4.44 9.49 -5.31
C ALA A 147 4.40 8.63 -6.59
N VAL A 148 3.25 8.57 -7.28
CA VAL A 148 3.09 7.82 -8.54
C VAL A 148 4.02 8.33 -9.64
N THR A 149 4.23 9.65 -9.73
CA THR A 149 5.18 10.21 -10.70
C THR A 149 6.60 9.66 -10.52
N GLU A 150 7.05 9.47 -9.29
CA GLU A 150 8.39 8.90 -9.01
C GLU A 150 8.40 7.36 -9.13
N LEU A 151 7.32 6.69 -8.75
CA LEU A 151 7.18 5.23 -8.85
C LEU A 151 7.05 4.74 -10.30
N GLY A 152 6.71 5.63 -11.22
CA GLY A 152 6.45 5.34 -12.63
C GLY A 152 5.05 4.83 -12.92
N SER A 153 4.77 4.59 -14.19
CA SER A 153 3.49 4.07 -14.68
C SER A 153 3.70 3.22 -15.94
N PRO A 154 2.70 2.44 -16.39
CA PRO A 154 2.79 1.63 -17.60
C PRO A 154 3.14 2.41 -18.86
N THR A 155 2.76 3.68 -18.92
CA THR A 155 2.95 4.57 -20.09
C THR A 155 4.18 5.48 -19.96
N ALA A 156 4.87 5.49 -18.82
CA ALA A 156 6.07 6.31 -18.66
C ALA A 156 7.20 5.80 -19.56
N PRO A 157 7.97 6.70 -20.23
CA PRO A 157 9.14 6.29 -21.00
C PRO A 157 10.17 5.61 -20.10
N ASP A 158 10.84 4.56 -20.60
CA ASP A 158 11.86 3.84 -19.86
C ASP A 158 13.09 4.76 -19.62
N PRO A 159 13.47 5.07 -18.39
CA PRO A 159 14.64 5.89 -18.11
C PRO A 159 15.95 5.25 -18.59
N GLY A 160 15.97 3.92 -18.84
CA GLY A 160 17.11 3.20 -19.38
C GLY A 160 17.18 3.17 -20.91
N GLY A 161 16.12 3.56 -21.62
CA GLY A 161 16.05 3.49 -23.09
C GLY A 161 16.76 4.62 -23.84
N ALA A 162 17.23 5.67 -23.16
CA ALA A 162 17.85 6.83 -23.79
C ALA A 162 19.35 6.67 -24.10
N ALA A 163 19.98 5.53 -23.73
CA ALA A 163 21.42 5.30 -23.92
C ALA A 163 21.79 4.57 -25.22
N GLY A 164 20.83 4.33 -26.15
CA GLY A 164 21.04 3.50 -27.34
C GLY A 164 20.90 4.18 -28.71
N ALA A 165 20.71 5.51 -28.81
CA ALA A 165 20.62 6.20 -30.09
C ALA A 165 21.78 7.17 -30.31
N SER A 166 23.00 6.64 -30.51
CA SER A 166 24.08 7.40 -31.11
C SER A 166 23.91 7.41 -32.64
N GLY A 167 23.10 8.37 -33.12
CA GLY A 167 23.06 8.71 -34.52
C GLY A 167 24.39 9.40 -34.92
N THR A 168 25.20 8.72 -35.73
CA THR A 168 26.34 9.32 -36.42
C THR A 168 25.87 10.44 -37.34
N VAL A 169 26.12 11.68 -36.94
CA VAL A 169 26.03 12.83 -37.86
C VAL A 169 27.41 13.10 -38.38
N SER A 170 27.63 12.82 -39.68
CA SER A 170 28.81 13.24 -40.44
C SER A 170 28.84 14.77 -40.53
N ALA A 171 29.87 15.37 -40.01
CA ALA A 171 30.19 16.78 -40.27
C ALA A 171 31.34 16.87 -41.28
N SER A 172 31.06 17.43 -42.43
CA SER A 172 32.05 17.83 -43.44
C SER A 172 32.40 19.32 -43.31
N GLY A 173 33.72 19.60 -43.20
CA GLY A 173 34.44 20.76 -43.72
C GLY A 173 34.31 22.10 -43.03
N THR A 174 35.30 22.82 -42.62
CA THR A 174 36.44 23.42 -43.30
C THR A 174 37.38 24.15 -42.33
N ALA A 175 38.60 24.37 -42.76
CA ALA A 175 39.82 24.68 -42.03
C ALA A 175 40.06 26.12 -41.57
N GLY A 176 40.82 26.30 -40.50
CA GLY A 176 42.07 26.96 -40.22
C GLY A 176 42.08 28.48 -39.89
N PRO A 177 43.23 29.10 -39.47
CA PRO A 177 44.18 28.59 -38.45
C PRO A 177 44.65 29.67 -37.43
N SER A 178 45.54 29.26 -36.54
CA SER A 178 46.63 30.01 -35.85
C SER A 178 46.43 30.57 -34.45
N GLY A 179 47.41 30.20 -33.59
CA GLY A 179 47.78 30.90 -32.37
C GLY A 179 48.27 29.99 -31.21
N VAL A 180 49.58 29.67 -31.16
CA VAL A 180 50.32 29.07 -30.00
C VAL A 180 51.23 30.18 -29.45
N PRO A 181 51.73 30.25 -28.17
CA PRO A 181 52.13 29.16 -27.27
C PRO A 181 51.90 29.34 -25.74
N GLY A 182 52.04 28.23 -25.02
CA GLY A 182 52.14 27.83 -23.67
C GLY A 182 53.03 28.60 -22.65
N PRO A 183 53.56 28.01 -21.52
CA PRO A 183 53.21 26.78 -20.81
C PRO A 183 52.99 26.99 -19.27
N GLY A 184 52.49 26.02 -18.56
CA GLY A 184 52.51 26.04 -17.09
C GLY A 184 51.78 24.88 -16.38
N ALA A 185 52.53 23.89 -16.01
CA ALA A 185 52.50 23.03 -14.83
C ALA A 185 51.19 22.51 -14.18
N GLY A 186 51.03 21.21 -14.17
CA GLY A 186 50.86 20.39 -12.97
C GLY A 186 49.46 20.24 -12.37
N GLY A 187 48.91 19.02 -12.41
CA GLY A 187 47.82 18.64 -11.53
C GLY A 187 46.97 17.48 -12.09
N SER A 188 47.36 16.27 -11.78
CA SER A 188 46.58 15.06 -11.97
C SER A 188 45.29 15.12 -11.11
N ALA A 189 44.10 14.95 -11.74
CA ALA A 189 42.87 14.58 -11.07
C ALA A 189 42.11 13.66 -12.01
N GLU A 190 41.95 12.43 -11.57
CA GLU A 190 41.11 11.40 -12.14
C GLU A 190 39.68 11.92 -12.27
N GLY A 191 39.20 12.04 -13.48
CA GLY A 191 37.81 12.33 -13.78
C GLY A 191 36.94 11.07 -13.65
N ALA A 192 36.42 10.80 -12.47
CA ALA A 192 35.30 9.89 -12.34
C ALA A 192 34.09 10.50 -13.05
N GLY A 193 33.68 9.88 -14.15
CA GLY A 193 32.50 10.28 -14.90
C GLY A 193 31.25 10.27 -13.97
N ALA A 194 30.68 11.43 -13.75
CA ALA A 194 29.43 11.56 -13.00
C ALA A 194 28.32 10.86 -13.77
N ALA A 195 27.73 9.82 -13.14
CA ALA A 195 26.51 9.22 -13.63
C ALA A 195 25.40 10.29 -13.71
N PRO A 196 24.47 10.18 -14.69
CA PRO A 196 23.40 11.15 -14.84
C PRO A 196 22.55 11.20 -13.58
N SER A 197 22.47 12.36 -12.94
CA SER A 197 21.62 12.59 -11.77
C SER A 197 20.16 12.71 -12.20
N ALA A 198 19.32 11.75 -11.77
CA ALA A 198 17.89 11.86 -11.91
C ALA A 198 17.32 12.68 -10.75
N ARG A 199 16.50 13.68 -11.05
CA ARG A 199 15.81 14.48 -10.04
C ARG A 199 14.46 13.88 -9.71
N SER A 200 14.15 13.77 -8.42
CA SER A 200 12.83 13.46 -7.91
C SER A 200 11.84 14.57 -8.29
N PRO A 201 10.53 14.25 -8.51
CA PRO A 201 9.47 15.25 -8.64
C PRO A 201 9.35 16.17 -7.42
N LEU A 202 9.93 15.79 -6.28
CA LEU A 202 10.08 16.62 -5.07
C LEU A 202 11.29 17.56 -5.12
N GLY A 203 12.00 17.65 -6.27
CA GLY A 203 13.10 18.60 -6.52
C GLY A 203 14.45 18.20 -5.91
N ARG A 204 14.57 16.99 -5.30
CA ARG A 204 15.86 16.50 -4.76
C ARG A 204 16.54 15.51 -5.71
N GLU A 205 17.86 15.44 -5.66
CA GLU A 205 18.62 14.42 -6.35
C GLU A 205 18.51 13.06 -5.62
N LEU A 206 18.31 12.00 -6.41
CA LEU A 206 18.29 10.62 -5.90
C LEU A 206 19.71 10.06 -5.91
N SER A 207 20.13 9.45 -4.80
CA SER A 207 21.38 8.72 -4.73
C SER A 207 21.33 7.44 -5.58
N GLY A 208 22.48 6.93 -6.01
CA GLY A 208 22.57 5.67 -6.76
C GLY A 208 21.88 4.50 -6.04
N ARG A 209 21.91 4.46 -4.70
CA ARG A 209 21.24 3.44 -3.89
C ARG A 209 19.72 3.56 -3.94
N GLU A 210 19.19 4.78 -3.94
CA GLU A 210 17.74 5.04 -4.04
C GLU A 210 17.22 4.68 -5.43
N LEU A 211 17.99 5.00 -6.48
CA LEU A 211 17.69 4.60 -7.87
C LEU A 211 17.72 3.07 -8.02
N ALA A 212 18.71 2.40 -7.42
CA ALA A 212 18.80 0.94 -7.40
C ALA A 212 17.61 0.30 -6.67
N GLY A 213 17.14 0.89 -5.55
CA GLY A 213 15.95 0.43 -4.82
C GLY A 213 14.68 0.54 -5.67
N LEU A 214 14.50 1.67 -6.36
CA LEU A 214 13.36 1.84 -7.28
C LEU A 214 13.41 0.85 -8.44
N ALA A 215 14.58 0.68 -9.06
CA ALA A 215 14.76 -0.27 -10.15
C ALA A 215 14.53 -1.71 -9.69
N HIS A 216 14.95 -2.07 -8.47
CA HIS A 216 14.75 -3.40 -7.91
C HIS A 216 13.28 -3.69 -7.64
N SER A 217 12.56 -2.75 -7.01
CA SER A 217 11.12 -2.91 -6.74
C SER A 217 10.27 -2.89 -8.01
N ALA A 218 10.64 -2.04 -8.98
CA ALA A 218 9.99 -2.01 -10.29
C ALA A 218 10.16 -3.34 -11.05
N GLY A 219 11.26 -4.05 -10.82
CA GLY A 219 11.54 -5.32 -11.48
C GLY A 219 11.43 -5.22 -13.01
N ARG A 220 10.85 -6.27 -13.64
CA ARG A 220 10.63 -6.28 -15.10
C ARG A 220 9.50 -5.35 -15.55
N ALA A 221 8.60 -4.96 -14.67
CA ALA A 221 7.49 -4.07 -14.98
C ALA A 221 7.98 -2.61 -15.25
N GLY A 222 9.13 -2.22 -14.70
CA GLY A 222 9.67 -0.87 -14.83
C GLY A 222 8.90 0.20 -14.07
N TRP A 223 7.97 -0.19 -13.17
CA TRP A 223 7.24 0.70 -12.27
C TRP A 223 6.74 -0.05 -11.02
N THR A 224 6.47 0.68 -9.94
CA THR A 224 6.02 0.14 -8.66
C THR A 224 4.60 0.64 -8.36
N PRO A 225 3.62 -0.26 -8.09
CA PRO A 225 2.26 0.15 -7.77
C PRO A 225 2.20 0.86 -6.41
N LEU A 226 1.32 1.86 -6.31
CA LEU A 226 0.98 2.50 -5.05
C LEU A 226 -0.34 1.94 -4.53
N ILE A 227 -0.33 1.50 -3.28
CA ILE A 227 -1.51 1.05 -2.54
C ILE A 227 -2.11 2.24 -1.79
N GLY A 228 -3.35 2.61 -2.14
CA GLY A 228 -4.19 3.46 -1.30
C GLY A 228 -4.85 2.63 -0.18
N PHE A 229 -5.46 3.29 0.81
CA PHE A 229 -6.16 2.55 1.86
C PHE A 229 -7.21 3.38 2.59
N GLY A 230 -8.06 2.69 3.35
CA GLY A 230 -9.02 3.29 4.28
C GLY A 230 -9.30 2.38 5.48
N GLY A 231 -9.84 2.96 6.53
CA GLY A 231 -10.37 2.19 7.66
C GLY A 231 -11.71 1.58 7.31
N ALA A 232 -11.93 0.30 7.58
CA ALA A 232 -13.21 -0.35 7.37
C ALA A 232 -14.32 0.27 8.24
N PRO A 233 -15.59 0.19 7.80
CA PRO A 233 -16.70 0.85 8.49
C PRO A 233 -16.81 0.49 9.97
N PHE A 234 -16.65 -0.79 10.34
CA PHE A 234 -16.69 -1.19 11.74
C PHE A 234 -15.53 -0.59 12.56
N THR A 235 -14.34 -0.61 12.02
CA THR A 235 -13.18 -0.02 12.70
C THR A 235 -13.38 1.47 12.96
N LEU A 236 -13.89 2.23 11.99
CA LEU A 236 -14.18 3.66 12.18
C LEU A 236 -15.35 3.88 13.17
N ALA A 237 -16.45 3.13 13.03
CA ALA A 237 -17.58 3.20 13.93
C ALA A 237 -17.19 2.90 15.39
N ALA A 238 -16.34 1.88 15.58
CA ALA A 238 -15.83 1.54 16.91
C ALA A 238 -14.99 2.68 17.50
N TYR A 239 -14.09 3.33 16.73
CA TYR A 239 -13.37 4.52 17.21
C TYR A 239 -14.30 5.66 17.57
N LEU A 240 -15.32 5.93 16.74
CA LEU A 240 -16.31 6.99 16.99
C LEU A 240 -17.11 6.75 18.28
N VAL A 241 -17.50 5.50 18.52
CA VAL A 241 -18.31 5.14 19.68
C VAL A 241 -17.46 4.99 20.94
N GLU A 242 -16.29 4.32 20.87
CA GLU A 242 -15.41 4.15 22.03
C GLU A 242 -14.69 5.45 22.41
N GLY A 243 -14.43 6.33 21.44
CA GLY A 243 -13.68 7.57 21.61
C GLY A 243 -12.16 7.39 21.68
N ARG A 244 -11.68 6.15 21.80
CA ARG A 244 -10.27 5.75 21.89
C ARG A 244 -10.09 4.29 21.55
N PRO A 245 -8.84 3.77 21.41
CA PRO A 245 -8.61 2.34 21.31
C PRO A 245 -9.26 1.59 22.47
N SER A 246 -9.97 0.52 22.17
CA SER A 246 -10.65 -0.35 23.12
C SER A 246 -10.27 -1.80 22.82
N ARG A 247 -10.18 -2.65 23.87
CA ARG A 247 -9.88 -4.07 23.70
C ARG A 247 -11.07 -4.84 23.19
N ASP A 248 -12.25 -4.61 23.78
CA ASP A 248 -13.43 -5.44 23.60
C ASP A 248 -14.56 -4.74 22.83
N HIS A 249 -14.40 -3.46 22.50
CA HIS A 249 -15.35 -2.62 21.74
C HIS A 249 -16.77 -2.70 22.29
N LEU A 250 -16.92 -2.71 23.64
CA LEU A 250 -18.19 -2.97 24.31
C LEU A 250 -19.24 -1.88 24.00
N ALA A 251 -18.85 -0.60 23.98
CA ALA A 251 -19.79 0.46 23.70
C ALA A 251 -20.32 0.39 22.25
N ALA A 252 -19.42 0.13 21.28
CA ALA A 252 -19.80 -0.04 19.87
C ALA A 252 -20.73 -1.25 19.69
N ARG A 253 -20.41 -2.40 20.30
CA ARG A 253 -21.24 -3.61 20.25
C ARG A 253 -22.57 -3.42 20.98
N THR A 254 -22.59 -2.68 22.09
CA THR A 254 -23.84 -2.32 22.77
C THR A 254 -24.73 -1.48 21.85
N LEU A 255 -24.21 -0.43 21.22
CA LEU A 255 -24.96 0.41 20.28
C LEU A 255 -25.51 -0.42 19.10
N MET A 256 -24.70 -1.34 18.57
CA MET A 256 -25.08 -2.24 17.48
C MET A 256 -26.33 -3.07 17.79
N HIS A 257 -26.47 -3.54 19.03
CA HIS A 257 -27.61 -4.36 19.46
C HIS A 257 -28.76 -3.54 20.04
N ALA A 258 -28.47 -2.49 20.82
CA ALA A 258 -29.50 -1.71 21.53
C ALA A 258 -30.21 -0.71 20.62
N ALA A 259 -29.54 -0.19 19.57
CA ALA A 259 -30.10 0.81 18.67
C ALA A 259 -29.81 0.48 17.20
N PRO A 260 -30.39 -0.58 16.62
CA PRO A 260 -30.04 -1.06 15.26
C PRO A 260 -30.18 0.00 14.17
N ALA A 261 -31.20 0.86 14.24
CA ALA A 261 -31.39 1.93 13.26
C ALA A 261 -30.30 3.03 13.34
N ALA A 262 -29.82 3.34 14.54
CA ALA A 262 -28.70 4.25 14.72
C ALA A 262 -27.38 3.62 14.24
N TRP A 263 -27.20 2.34 14.53
CA TRP A 263 -26.05 1.55 14.03
C TRP A 263 -26.01 1.52 12.49
N ASP A 264 -27.14 1.20 11.84
CA ASP A 264 -27.26 1.20 10.38
C ASP A 264 -26.86 2.55 9.77
N ARG A 265 -27.36 3.64 10.32
CA ARG A 265 -27.02 5.00 9.90
C ARG A 265 -25.53 5.30 10.08
N LEU A 266 -24.95 4.95 11.22
CA LEU A 266 -23.52 5.15 11.51
C LEU A 266 -22.64 4.36 10.56
N MET A 267 -22.96 3.07 10.38
CA MET A 267 -22.19 2.18 9.51
C MET A 267 -22.29 2.58 8.03
N THR A 268 -23.47 2.99 7.58
CA THR A 268 -23.67 3.53 6.22
C THR A 268 -22.80 4.78 6.01
N TRP A 269 -22.81 5.70 6.98
CA TRP A 269 -21.99 6.90 6.91
C TRP A 269 -20.50 6.57 6.88
N CYS A 270 -20.02 5.68 7.73
CA CYS A 270 -18.63 5.22 7.73
C CYS A 270 -18.24 4.58 6.40
N ALA A 271 -19.14 3.76 5.81
CA ALA A 271 -18.91 3.10 4.53
C ALA A 271 -18.73 4.10 3.37
N LEU A 272 -19.62 5.08 3.29
CA LEU A 272 -19.55 6.13 2.27
C LEU A 272 -18.29 6.99 2.44
N LEU A 273 -17.98 7.38 3.69
CA LEU A 273 -16.79 8.16 4.02
C LEU A 273 -15.51 7.44 3.61
N THR A 274 -15.40 6.16 3.94
CA THR A 274 -14.25 5.31 3.55
C THR A 274 -14.16 5.15 2.05
N GLY A 275 -15.29 4.87 1.39
CA GLY A 275 -15.34 4.71 -0.06
C GLY A 275 -14.88 5.98 -0.80
N ASP A 276 -15.34 7.15 -0.38
CA ASP A 276 -14.94 8.44 -0.97
C ASP A 276 -13.46 8.76 -0.71
N PHE A 277 -12.95 8.44 0.48
CA PHE A 277 -11.53 8.61 0.78
C PHE A 277 -10.63 7.70 -0.06
N ILE A 278 -11.04 6.44 -0.28
CA ILE A 278 -10.32 5.52 -1.18
C ILE A 278 -10.45 6.00 -2.63
N ALA A 279 -11.63 6.42 -3.07
CA ALA A 279 -11.83 6.93 -4.42
C ALA A 279 -10.91 8.12 -4.74
N THR A 280 -10.75 9.07 -3.82
CA THR A 280 -9.79 10.19 -3.96
C THR A 280 -8.36 9.70 -4.25
N GLN A 281 -7.93 8.61 -3.60
CA GLN A 281 -6.59 8.04 -3.81
C GLN A 281 -6.48 7.32 -5.16
N VAL A 282 -7.53 6.58 -5.55
CA VAL A 282 -7.58 5.85 -6.84
C VAL A 282 -7.59 6.84 -8.00
N GLU A 283 -8.43 7.87 -7.96
CA GLU A 283 -8.50 8.92 -8.99
C GLU A 283 -7.19 9.70 -9.14
N ALA A 284 -6.38 9.74 -8.07
CA ALA A 284 -5.05 10.35 -8.10
C ALA A 284 -3.93 9.40 -8.57
N GLY A 285 -4.22 8.11 -8.81
CA GLY A 285 -3.28 7.16 -9.42
C GLY A 285 -2.91 5.95 -8.55
N ALA A 286 -3.52 5.73 -7.37
CA ALA A 286 -3.33 4.49 -6.64
C ALA A 286 -3.78 3.30 -7.49
N SER A 287 -2.94 2.25 -7.58
CA SER A 287 -3.14 1.10 -8.48
C SER A 287 -3.71 -0.12 -7.78
N ALA A 288 -3.70 -0.13 -6.45
CA ALA A 288 -4.36 -1.10 -5.58
C ALA A 288 -4.83 -0.38 -4.33
N VAL A 289 -5.72 -0.99 -3.56
CA VAL A 289 -6.20 -0.41 -2.30
C VAL A 289 -6.32 -1.47 -1.21
N GLN A 290 -6.22 -1.06 0.06
CA GLN A 290 -6.43 -1.92 1.21
C GLN A 290 -7.47 -1.34 2.17
N LEU A 291 -8.44 -2.16 2.56
CA LEU A 291 -9.43 -1.86 3.59
C LEU A 291 -8.95 -2.47 4.92
N PHE A 292 -8.69 -1.62 5.92
CA PHE A 292 -8.21 -2.03 7.22
C PHE A 292 -9.35 -2.22 8.22
N ASP A 293 -9.69 -3.47 8.54
CA ASP A 293 -10.72 -3.84 9.52
C ASP A 293 -10.09 -4.38 10.82
N SER A 294 -9.21 -3.57 11.39
CA SER A 294 -8.32 -3.96 12.51
C SER A 294 -9.06 -4.50 13.74
N TRP A 295 -10.35 -4.21 13.89
CA TRP A 295 -11.11 -4.55 15.09
C TRP A 295 -12.25 -5.55 14.87
N ALA A 296 -12.51 -5.95 13.63
CA ALA A 296 -13.58 -6.89 13.27
C ALA A 296 -13.43 -8.27 13.94
N GLY A 297 -12.20 -8.67 14.26
CA GLY A 297 -11.93 -9.92 14.97
C GLY A 297 -12.53 -10.01 16.39
N SER A 298 -12.99 -8.89 16.96
CA SER A 298 -13.74 -8.86 18.22
C SER A 298 -15.19 -9.32 18.10
N LEU A 299 -15.69 -9.49 16.87
CA LEU A 299 -17.08 -9.83 16.59
C LEU A 299 -17.30 -11.34 16.45
N SER A 300 -18.53 -11.78 16.77
CA SER A 300 -18.98 -13.09 16.35
C SER A 300 -19.13 -13.15 14.82
N PRO A 301 -18.96 -14.31 14.17
CA PRO A 301 -19.24 -14.44 12.74
C PRO A 301 -20.67 -14.07 12.36
N ALA A 302 -21.64 -14.29 13.24
CA ALA A 302 -23.04 -13.92 13.02
C ALA A 302 -23.23 -12.40 13.01
N ASP A 303 -22.66 -11.69 14.00
CA ASP A 303 -22.73 -10.21 14.04
C ASP A 303 -22.00 -9.60 12.86
N TYR A 304 -20.81 -10.12 12.50
CA TYR A 304 -20.08 -9.63 11.35
C TYR A 304 -20.91 -9.74 10.07
N ARG A 305 -21.48 -10.93 9.79
CA ARG A 305 -22.29 -11.13 8.59
C ARG A 305 -23.54 -10.23 8.57
N ALA A 306 -24.24 -10.13 9.69
CA ALA A 306 -25.51 -9.42 9.75
C ALA A 306 -25.38 -7.89 9.90
N ARG A 307 -24.32 -7.42 10.58
CA ARG A 307 -24.23 -6.05 11.07
C ARG A 307 -23.02 -5.27 10.57
N VAL A 308 -22.08 -5.93 9.84
CA VAL A 308 -20.83 -5.29 9.38
C VAL A 308 -20.55 -5.56 7.89
N ALA A 309 -20.61 -6.80 7.45
CA ALA A 309 -20.27 -7.16 6.07
C ALA A 309 -21.05 -6.37 4.99
N PRO A 310 -22.36 -6.06 5.13
CA PRO A 310 -23.07 -5.24 4.14
C PRO A 310 -22.48 -3.83 3.97
N TYR A 311 -21.93 -3.26 5.02
CA TYR A 311 -21.33 -1.91 4.97
C TYR A 311 -19.90 -1.95 4.45
N SER A 312 -19.16 -3.02 4.73
CA SER A 312 -17.88 -3.27 4.06
C SER A 312 -18.09 -3.41 2.55
N ALA A 313 -19.11 -4.14 2.11
CA ALA A 313 -19.49 -4.24 0.70
C ALA A 313 -19.86 -2.88 0.10
N LEU A 314 -20.61 -2.05 0.81
CA LEU A 314 -20.96 -0.69 0.38
C LEU A 314 -19.71 0.19 0.20
N ALA A 315 -18.75 0.13 1.14
CA ALA A 315 -17.51 0.88 1.05
C ALA A 315 -16.67 0.43 -0.17
N ILE A 316 -16.58 -0.88 -0.39
CA ILE A 316 -15.87 -1.49 -1.52
C ILE A 316 -16.53 -1.09 -2.85
N GLU A 317 -17.86 -1.18 -2.94
CA GLU A 317 -18.61 -0.79 -4.14
C GLU A 317 -18.41 0.70 -4.44
N ARG A 318 -18.45 1.56 -3.40
CA ARG A 318 -18.22 3.00 -3.55
C ARG A 318 -16.82 3.29 -4.08
N ALA A 319 -15.79 2.64 -3.52
CA ALA A 319 -14.40 2.78 -3.93
C ALA A 319 -14.17 2.32 -5.38
N ARG A 320 -14.82 1.24 -5.82
CA ARG A 320 -14.70 0.67 -7.18
C ARG A 320 -15.24 1.55 -8.30
N ARG A 321 -16.02 2.57 -8.00
CA ARG A 321 -16.50 3.54 -9.01
C ARG A 321 -15.37 4.42 -9.54
N ALA A 322 -14.30 4.56 -8.77
CA ALA A 322 -13.11 5.30 -9.18
C ALA A 322 -12.23 4.43 -10.10
N VAL A 323 -11.71 5.06 -11.14
CA VAL A 323 -10.76 4.46 -12.09
C VAL A 323 -9.39 5.08 -11.89
N SER A 324 -8.36 4.25 -11.73
CA SER A 324 -7.00 4.73 -11.59
C SER A 324 -6.45 5.21 -12.96
N PRO A 325 -5.99 6.45 -13.08
CA PRO A 325 -5.33 6.91 -14.30
C PRO A 325 -4.01 6.18 -14.59
N THR A 326 -3.43 5.51 -13.59
CA THR A 326 -2.22 4.71 -13.74
C THR A 326 -2.47 3.40 -14.51
N THR A 327 -3.60 2.73 -14.24
CA THR A 327 -3.92 1.43 -14.84
C THR A 327 -5.04 1.49 -15.88
N GLY A 328 -5.87 2.53 -15.85
CA GLY A 328 -7.09 2.64 -16.66
C GLY A 328 -8.25 1.79 -16.13
N GLU A 329 -8.11 1.19 -14.94
CA GLU A 329 -9.06 0.24 -14.35
C GLU A 329 -9.37 0.61 -12.88
N PRO A 330 -10.48 0.13 -12.31
CA PRO A 330 -10.71 0.17 -10.86
C PRO A 330 -9.61 -0.58 -10.11
N ALA A 331 -9.14 -0.01 -9.01
CA ALA A 331 -8.06 -0.61 -8.22
C ALA A 331 -8.55 -1.90 -7.51
N PRO A 332 -7.82 -3.05 -7.62
CA PRO A 332 -8.12 -4.24 -6.84
C PRO A 332 -8.00 -3.96 -5.34
N LEU A 333 -8.92 -4.52 -4.55
CA LEU A 333 -9.02 -4.25 -3.12
C LEU A 333 -8.65 -5.47 -2.28
N ILE A 334 -7.76 -5.25 -1.32
CA ILE A 334 -7.38 -6.20 -0.27
C ILE A 334 -8.19 -5.88 0.98
N HIS A 335 -8.86 -6.86 1.59
CA HIS A 335 -9.53 -6.69 2.88
C HIS A 335 -8.69 -7.36 3.98
N PHE A 336 -8.21 -6.59 4.92
CA PHE A 336 -7.33 -7.05 6.00
C PHE A 336 -7.91 -6.72 7.37
N GLY A 337 -7.85 -7.67 8.30
CA GLY A 337 -8.19 -7.48 9.70
C GLY A 337 -7.30 -8.31 10.62
N THR A 338 -7.32 -8.02 11.94
CA THR A 338 -6.61 -8.81 12.96
C THR A 338 -7.58 -9.63 13.78
N GLY A 339 -7.24 -10.90 14.08
CA GLY A 339 -8.11 -11.86 14.77
C GLY A 339 -9.31 -12.28 13.92
N THR A 340 -9.21 -12.22 12.61
CA THR A 340 -10.31 -12.40 11.65
C THR A 340 -10.44 -13.83 11.10
N ALA A 341 -9.71 -14.81 11.61
CA ALA A 341 -9.72 -16.21 11.12
C ALA A 341 -11.14 -16.77 10.88
N ARG A 342 -12.09 -16.42 11.73
CA ARG A 342 -13.47 -16.93 11.67
C ARG A 342 -14.39 -16.17 10.71
N ILE A 343 -13.91 -15.07 10.12
CA ILE A 343 -14.69 -14.18 9.26
C ILE A 343 -14.00 -13.88 7.92
N LEU A 344 -12.93 -14.61 7.55
CA LEU A 344 -12.20 -14.40 6.29
C LEU A 344 -13.12 -14.56 5.06
N ALA A 345 -13.93 -15.62 5.02
CA ALA A 345 -14.86 -15.84 3.92
C ALA A 345 -15.90 -14.68 3.82
N PRO A 346 -16.60 -14.26 4.89
CA PRO A 346 -17.44 -13.06 4.84
C PRO A 346 -16.72 -11.76 4.44
N MET A 347 -15.42 -11.60 4.76
CA MET A 347 -14.62 -10.47 4.30
C MET A 347 -14.37 -10.53 2.78
N HIS A 348 -14.11 -11.71 2.25
CA HIS A 348 -14.01 -11.94 0.81
C HIS A 348 -15.36 -11.71 0.11
N ASP A 349 -16.44 -12.30 0.63
CA ASP A 349 -17.80 -12.20 0.08
C ASP A 349 -18.34 -10.75 0.05
N ALA A 350 -17.81 -9.86 0.90
CA ALA A 350 -18.09 -8.43 0.84
C ALA A 350 -17.55 -7.77 -0.45
N GLY A 351 -16.82 -8.50 -1.26
CA GLY A 351 -16.36 -8.09 -2.58
C GLY A 351 -14.86 -7.78 -2.65
N ALA A 352 -14.05 -8.17 -1.68
CA ALA A 352 -12.60 -8.01 -1.77
C ALA A 352 -12.01 -8.89 -2.88
N ARG A 353 -10.96 -8.40 -3.55
CA ARG A 353 -10.22 -9.18 -4.56
C ARG A 353 -9.23 -10.15 -3.91
N ALA A 354 -8.69 -9.78 -2.76
CA ALA A 354 -7.78 -10.58 -1.95
C ALA A 354 -8.08 -10.38 -0.46
N VAL A 355 -7.70 -11.35 0.36
CA VAL A 355 -7.85 -11.28 1.82
C VAL A 355 -6.48 -11.29 2.48
N GLY A 356 -6.27 -10.32 3.40
CA GLY A 356 -5.09 -10.30 4.24
C GLY A 356 -5.31 -11.12 5.52
N VAL A 357 -4.33 -11.95 5.87
CA VAL A 357 -4.34 -12.86 7.01
C VAL A 357 -3.35 -12.36 8.06
N ASP A 358 -3.76 -12.34 9.33
CA ASP A 358 -2.88 -11.95 10.43
C ASP A 358 -1.99 -13.12 10.92
N GLU A 359 -0.97 -12.80 11.73
CA GLU A 359 0.02 -13.75 12.23
C GLU A 359 -0.54 -14.81 13.20
N ARG A 360 -1.75 -14.61 13.70
CA ARG A 360 -2.41 -15.51 14.65
C ARG A 360 -3.20 -16.62 13.98
N THR A 361 -3.29 -16.57 12.65
CA THR A 361 -4.03 -17.53 11.84
C THR A 361 -3.04 -18.36 11.05
N ASP A 362 -3.18 -19.68 11.06
CA ASP A 362 -2.43 -20.53 10.14
C ASP A 362 -2.83 -20.19 8.69
N LEU A 363 -1.83 -19.96 7.84
CA LEU A 363 -2.08 -19.50 6.47
C LEU A 363 -2.72 -20.60 5.60
N ALA A 364 -2.39 -21.87 5.84
CA ALA A 364 -2.99 -22.98 5.10
C ALA A 364 -4.47 -23.14 5.48
N GLU A 365 -4.79 -23.11 6.81
CA GLU A 365 -6.18 -23.12 7.28
C GLU A 365 -6.99 -21.93 6.75
N ALA A 366 -6.37 -20.74 6.68
CA ALA A 366 -7.01 -19.55 6.10
C ALA A 366 -7.35 -19.74 4.62
N ILE A 367 -6.44 -20.32 3.84
CA ILE A 367 -6.65 -20.60 2.42
C ILE A 367 -7.77 -21.63 2.22
N GLU A 368 -7.81 -22.67 3.01
CA GLU A 368 -8.89 -23.68 3.00
C GLU A 368 -10.24 -23.02 3.32
N ALA A 369 -10.31 -22.20 4.38
CA ALA A 369 -11.54 -21.48 4.74
C ALA A 369 -12.02 -20.51 3.66
N LEU A 370 -11.11 -19.91 2.88
CA LEU A 370 -11.42 -19.03 1.76
C LEU A 370 -11.88 -19.80 0.51
N ALA A 371 -11.47 -21.03 0.33
CA ALA A 371 -11.92 -21.86 -0.78
C ALA A 371 -13.45 -22.10 -0.76
N ASP A 372 -14.02 -22.16 0.45
CA ASP A 372 -15.47 -22.34 0.67
C ASP A 372 -16.27 -21.02 0.65
N SER A 373 -15.65 -19.89 0.37
CA SER A 373 -16.36 -18.61 0.24
C SER A 373 -17.27 -18.58 -0.99
N ALA A 374 -18.32 -17.78 -0.96
CA ALA A 374 -19.24 -17.63 -2.08
C ALA A 374 -18.54 -17.11 -3.36
N GLY A 375 -17.46 -16.33 -3.20
CA GLY A 375 -16.60 -15.84 -4.28
C GLY A 375 -15.61 -16.89 -4.80
N GLY A 376 -15.51 -18.07 -4.16
CA GLY A 376 -14.50 -19.09 -4.46
C GLY A 376 -13.10 -18.72 -3.93
N PRO A 377 -12.07 -19.50 -4.32
CA PRO A 377 -10.69 -19.23 -3.90
C PRO A 377 -10.19 -17.85 -4.34
N CYS A 378 -9.50 -17.15 -3.48
CA CYS A 378 -8.95 -15.83 -3.77
C CYS A 378 -7.46 -15.72 -3.43
N PRO A 379 -6.75 -14.74 -3.99
CA PRO A 379 -5.40 -14.41 -3.55
C PRO A 379 -5.36 -14.07 -2.06
N VAL A 380 -4.28 -14.44 -1.37
CA VAL A 380 -4.06 -14.13 0.03
C VAL A 380 -2.84 -13.23 0.22
N GLN A 381 -2.87 -12.42 1.29
CA GLN A 381 -1.76 -11.59 1.72
C GLN A 381 -1.39 -11.92 3.16
N GLY A 382 -0.11 -12.05 3.46
CA GLY A 382 0.41 -12.28 4.82
C GLY A 382 1.41 -13.42 4.84
N ASN A 383 1.78 -14.00 6.00
CA ASN A 383 1.35 -13.54 7.32
C ASN A 383 2.48 -13.76 8.35
N ILE A 384 3.70 -13.33 7.99
CA ILE A 384 4.86 -13.48 8.87
C ILE A 384 4.64 -12.72 10.18
N ASP A 385 4.89 -13.37 11.34
CA ASP A 385 4.79 -12.73 12.64
C ASP A 385 5.81 -11.59 12.77
N PRO A 386 5.37 -10.35 13.05
CA PRO A 386 6.26 -9.21 13.27
C PRO A 386 7.26 -9.41 14.41
N ALA A 387 6.98 -10.27 15.39
CA ALA A 387 7.90 -10.58 16.49
C ALA A 387 9.19 -11.23 15.97
N LEU A 388 9.14 -11.94 14.85
CA LEU A 388 10.28 -12.61 14.25
C LEU A 388 11.33 -11.66 13.67
N LEU A 389 10.99 -10.39 13.44
CA LEU A 389 11.94 -9.38 13.03
C LEU A 389 13.02 -9.12 14.10
N GLY A 390 12.74 -9.42 15.36
CA GLY A 390 13.68 -9.33 16.47
C GLY A 390 14.25 -10.68 16.94
N ALA A 391 13.83 -11.82 16.35
CA ALA A 391 14.17 -13.15 16.83
C ALA A 391 15.47 -13.73 16.21
N GLY A 392 16.15 -12.98 15.35
CA GLY A 392 17.34 -13.42 14.64
C GLY A 392 17.05 -14.10 13.30
N ALA A 393 18.12 -14.39 12.53
CA ALA A 393 18.00 -14.83 11.14
C ALA A 393 17.28 -16.18 10.99
N ALA A 394 17.71 -17.22 11.72
CA ALA A 394 17.21 -18.58 11.53
C ALA A 394 15.70 -18.75 11.81
N PRO A 395 15.09 -18.19 12.88
CA PRO A 395 13.64 -18.20 13.05
C PRO A 395 12.89 -17.48 11.93
N LEU A 396 13.39 -16.32 11.50
CA LEU A 396 12.77 -15.54 10.42
C LEU A 396 12.84 -16.29 9.09
N GLU A 397 13.96 -16.92 8.79
CA GLU A 397 14.15 -17.73 7.58
C GLU A 397 13.13 -18.87 7.49
N ARG A 398 12.99 -19.65 8.58
CA ARG A 398 11.99 -20.73 8.64
C ARG A 398 10.58 -20.21 8.45
N ALA A 399 10.25 -19.07 9.04
CA ALA A 399 8.91 -18.47 8.89
C ALA A 399 8.64 -18.04 7.44
N VAL A 400 9.63 -17.47 6.75
CA VAL A 400 9.52 -17.14 5.31
C VAL A 400 9.27 -18.40 4.47
N GLU A 401 10.04 -19.46 4.72
CA GLU A 401 9.89 -20.75 4.02
C GLU A 401 8.50 -21.34 4.23
N THR A 402 8.04 -21.39 5.49
CA THR A 402 6.70 -21.87 5.85
C THR A 402 5.60 -21.02 5.19
N CYS A 403 5.71 -19.70 5.28
CA CYS A 403 4.75 -18.77 4.68
C CYS A 403 4.67 -18.94 3.16
N LEU A 404 5.81 -19.01 2.47
CA LEU A 404 5.87 -19.24 1.03
C LEU A 404 5.31 -20.62 0.63
N ALA A 405 5.58 -21.65 1.42
CA ALA A 405 5.08 -23.00 1.17
C ALA A 405 3.56 -23.05 1.29
N ALA A 406 2.98 -22.52 2.37
CA ALA A 406 1.53 -22.43 2.56
C ALA A 406 0.85 -21.61 1.47
N GLY A 407 1.43 -20.45 1.12
CA GLY A 407 0.87 -19.55 0.10
C GLY A 407 0.75 -20.15 -1.31
N ARG A 408 1.45 -21.27 -1.60
CA ARG A 408 1.30 -21.99 -2.88
C ARG A 408 -0.07 -22.63 -3.08
N ALA A 409 -0.83 -22.86 -2.01
CA ALA A 409 -2.17 -23.42 -2.10
C ALA A 409 -3.22 -22.39 -2.57
N ALA A 410 -2.96 -21.09 -2.39
CA ALA A 410 -3.83 -20.03 -2.89
C ALA A 410 -3.66 -19.80 -4.41
N PRO A 411 -4.64 -19.20 -5.09
CA PRO A 411 -4.50 -18.76 -6.50
C PRO A 411 -3.24 -17.92 -6.71
N ALA A 412 -2.98 -16.98 -5.78
CA ALA A 412 -1.73 -16.22 -5.70
C ALA A 412 -1.47 -15.78 -4.26
N HIS A 413 -0.21 -15.39 -3.97
CA HIS A 413 0.22 -15.00 -2.63
C HIS A 413 1.04 -13.70 -2.68
N VAL A 414 0.73 -12.78 -1.77
CA VAL A 414 1.49 -11.57 -1.49
C VAL A 414 2.10 -11.70 -0.10
N VAL A 415 3.43 -11.75 0.00
CA VAL A 415 4.07 -11.80 1.32
C VAL A 415 3.92 -10.47 2.03
N ASN A 416 3.52 -10.53 3.28
CA ASN A 416 3.44 -9.40 4.21
C ASN A 416 3.68 -9.90 5.63
N LEU A 417 3.85 -8.98 6.56
CA LEU A 417 3.70 -9.32 7.98
C LEU A 417 2.22 -9.50 8.30
N GLY A 418 1.91 -10.32 9.30
CA GLY A 418 0.54 -10.48 9.80
C GLY A 418 0.00 -9.24 10.52
N HIS A 419 0.87 -8.27 10.84
CA HIS A 419 0.55 -6.95 11.36
C HIS A 419 1.53 -5.90 10.82
N GLY A 420 1.37 -4.65 11.20
CA GLY A 420 2.27 -3.58 10.74
C GLY A 420 3.68 -3.68 11.35
N VAL A 421 4.67 -3.18 10.61
CA VAL A 421 6.08 -3.09 11.08
C VAL A 421 6.15 -2.43 12.45
N PRO A 422 6.79 -3.08 13.45
CA PRO A 422 7.00 -2.49 14.78
C PRO A 422 7.89 -1.22 14.72
N PRO A 423 7.67 -0.25 15.61
CA PRO A 423 8.48 0.98 15.62
C PRO A 423 9.98 0.75 15.83
N GLY A 424 10.34 -0.31 16.55
CA GLY A 424 11.72 -0.68 16.87
C GLY A 424 12.37 -1.66 15.89
N ALA A 425 11.70 -2.07 14.81
CA ALA A 425 12.26 -2.98 13.84
C ALA A 425 13.52 -2.40 13.17
N ASP A 426 14.54 -3.22 13.02
CA ASP A 426 15.75 -2.85 12.27
C ASP A 426 15.41 -2.82 10.77
N PRO A 427 15.61 -1.69 10.09
CA PRO A 427 15.39 -1.59 8.65
C PRO A 427 16.24 -2.58 7.83
N ALA A 428 17.42 -2.97 8.32
CA ALA A 428 18.28 -3.94 7.62
C ALA A 428 17.64 -5.34 7.57
N VAL A 429 16.92 -5.74 8.63
CA VAL A 429 16.18 -7.01 8.68
C VAL A 429 15.07 -7.03 7.65
N LEU A 430 14.32 -5.92 7.50
CA LEU A 430 13.27 -5.81 6.47
C LEU A 430 13.86 -5.87 5.05
N THR A 431 15.01 -5.21 4.82
CA THR A 431 15.70 -5.30 3.52
C THR A 431 16.14 -6.75 3.22
N GLY A 432 16.70 -7.44 4.23
CA GLY A 432 17.08 -8.85 4.12
C GLY A 432 15.86 -9.77 3.86
N LEU A 433 14.74 -9.50 4.49
CA LEU A 433 13.48 -10.24 4.30
C LEU A 433 12.98 -10.12 2.85
N VAL A 434 12.97 -8.91 2.29
CA VAL A 434 12.60 -8.70 0.87
C VAL A 434 13.52 -9.51 -0.06
N ALA A 435 14.83 -9.40 0.14
CA ALA A 435 15.82 -10.13 -0.68
C ALA A 435 15.62 -11.65 -0.59
N ARG A 436 15.29 -12.17 0.60
CA ARG A 436 15.04 -13.59 0.81
C ARG A 436 13.77 -14.09 0.11
N VAL A 437 12.66 -13.35 0.21
CA VAL A 437 11.41 -13.69 -0.49
C VAL A 437 11.65 -13.75 -1.99
N HIS A 438 12.33 -12.77 -2.55
CA HIS A 438 12.65 -12.73 -3.98
C HIS A 438 13.59 -13.87 -4.39
N GLY A 439 14.62 -14.16 -3.60
CA GLY A 439 15.60 -15.24 -3.86
C GLY A 439 14.98 -16.63 -3.78
N ALA A 440 14.14 -16.89 -2.80
CA ALA A 440 13.46 -18.18 -2.65
C ALA A 440 12.54 -18.51 -3.83
N THR A 441 11.86 -17.51 -4.38
CA THR A 441 10.97 -17.71 -5.53
C THR A 441 11.76 -17.96 -6.82
N ALA A 442 12.86 -17.26 -7.03
CA ALA A 442 13.74 -17.45 -8.18
C ALA A 442 14.35 -18.85 -8.18
N TRP A 443 14.80 -19.34 -7.01
CA TRP A 443 15.38 -20.69 -6.88
C TRP A 443 14.34 -21.80 -7.11
N ALA A 444 13.10 -21.63 -6.63
CA ALA A 444 12.05 -22.63 -6.85
C ALA A 444 11.68 -22.81 -8.33
N ARG A 445 11.87 -21.77 -9.15
CA ARG A 445 11.67 -21.85 -10.61
C ARG A 445 12.79 -22.61 -11.33
N THR A 446 14.03 -22.37 -10.97
CA THR A 446 15.17 -23.09 -11.55
C THR A 446 15.19 -24.58 -11.19
N ALA A 447 14.64 -24.93 -10.02
CA ALA A 447 14.51 -26.32 -9.60
C ALA A 447 13.33 -27.06 -10.27
N ALA A 448 12.38 -26.34 -10.87
CA ALA A 448 11.21 -26.89 -11.54
C ALA A 448 11.40 -27.12 -13.05
N GLU A 449 12.51 -26.62 -13.62
CA GLU A 449 12.89 -26.99 -15.01
C GLU A 449 13.40 -28.44 -14.99
N PRO A 450 12.79 -29.38 -15.75
CA PRO A 450 13.33 -30.73 -15.83
C PRO A 450 14.73 -30.67 -16.44
N TRP A 451 15.68 -31.26 -15.72
CA TRP A 451 17.00 -31.54 -16.29
C TRP A 451 16.79 -32.50 -17.47
N GLU A 452 16.92 -32.01 -18.72
CA GLU A 452 17.03 -32.86 -19.89
C GLU A 452 18.50 -33.27 -19.99
N PRO A 453 18.84 -34.56 -19.88
CA PRO A 453 20.19 -35.03 -20.17
C PRO A 453 20.47 -34.82 -21.65
N ASP A 454 21.55 -34.11 -21.94
CA ASP A 454 22.10 -34.00 -23.28
C ASP A 454 22.20 -35.39 -23.91
N ALA A 455 21.55 -35.59 -25.05
CA ALA A 455 21.54 -36.79 -25.84
C ALA A 455 22.78 -36.85 -26.77
#